data_1ea9c648d789661a91a47d0a7a2a4b14
#
_entry.id   1ea9c648d789661a91a47d0a7a2a4b14
#
_cell.length_a   1.000
_cell.length_b   1.000
_cell.length_c   1.000
_cell.angle_alpha   90.00
_cell.angle_beta   90.00
_cell.angle_gamma   90.00
#
_symmetry.space_group_name_H-M   'P 1'
#
loop_
_entity.id
_entity.type
_entity.pdbx_description
1 polymer ?
#
loop_
_entity_poly.entity_id
_entity_poly.type
_entity_poly.pdbx_seq_one_letter_code
_entity_poly.pdbx_strand_id
1 'polypeptide(L)'
;MKKITSVLTVFLLLITINVQAQKPRIRILATGGTIAGVSKSATESNYTAGELGIYQLIQAVPQIKDNADISGEQIVKIGSQDMNDNVWLTLAKRINELLNKEGYDGIVITHGTDTMEETAYFLNLTVKSDKPVVLVGAMRPATAMSADGPLNLYNAVQVAADKNSKGRGVMVCLNDAVLSAKDVTKTNTTGVQTFQDPNYGTLGYLHNGKVFFNNIPEKKHTIHSVFDVTRLSQLPKVGIVYNYSNASALPMQAFMQAKFDGIVSAGVGNGNLYKDIFDLAVKAQNQGIQFVRSSRVPTGATTLDAEVDDAKYHFVASQFLNPQKARVLLMLALTQTKDWKKIQEFFNEY
;
A
#
# COMPACT_ATOMS: atom_id res chain seq x y z
N MET A 1 30.54 -21.90 79.03
CA MET A 1 29.76 -20.88 78.28
C MET A 1 29.79 -21.24 76.78
N LYS A 2 28.76 -21.92 76.28
CA LYS A 2 28.70 -22.31 74.90
C LYS A 2 27.89 -21.23 74.09
N LYS A 3 28.52 -20.60 73.10
CA LYS A 3 27.82 -19.67 72.16
C LYS A 3 27.10 -20.48 71.16
N ILE A 4 25.78 -20.34 71.13
CA ILE A 4 24.87 -20.87 70.10
C ILE A 4 24.86 -19.87 68.95
N THR A 5 25.38 -20.26 67.76
CA THR A 5 25.33 -19.49 66.56
C THR A 5 24.08 -19.92 65.78
N SER A 6 23.08 -19.08 65.82
CA SER A 6 21.86 -19.27 64.96
C SER A 6 22.18 -18.91 63.48
N VAL A 7 22.18 -19.90 62.66
CA VAL A 7 22.23 -19.71 61.18
C VAL A 7 20.81 -19.47 60.69
N LEU A 8 20.52 -18.22 60.33
CA LEU A 8 19.26 -17.83 59.71
C LEU A 8 19.33 -18.13 58.19
N THR A 9 18.79 -19.26 57.79
CA THR A 9 18.70 -19.61 56.37
C THR A 9 17.53 -18.84 55.74
N VAL A 10 17.83 -17.75 55.01
CA VAL A 10 16.84 -17.03 54.24
C VAL A 10 16.56 -17.82 52.95
N PHE A 11 15.41 -18.50 52.90
CA PHE A 11 14.90 -19.13 51.70
C PHE A 11 14.36 -18.00 50.79
N LEU A 12 15.18 -17.55 49.80
CA LEU A 12 14.70 -16.66 48.72
C LEU A 12 13.86 -17.50 47.78
N LEU A 13 12.54 -17.42 47.92
CA LEU A 13 11.60 -17.96 46.94
C LEU A 13 11.70 -17.12 45.65
N LEU A 14 12.48 -17.56 44.68
CA LEU A 14 12.44 -17.04 43.32
C LEU A 14 11.11 -17.43 42.69
N ILE A 15 10.10 -16.57 42.81
CA ILE A 15 8.88 -16.63 42.02
C ILE A 15 9.30 -16.25 40.60
N THR A 16 9.61 -17.23 39.77
CA THR A 16 9.72 -17.01 38.33
C THR A 16 8.32 -16.74 37.81
N ILE A 17 7.97 -15.46 37.73
CA ILE A 17 6.78 -15.04 36.98
C ILE A 17 7.09 -15.36 35.51
N ASN A 18 6.54 -16.47 35.01
CA ASN A 18 6.48 -16.73 33.60
C ASN A 18 5.56 -15.64 33.02
N VAL A 19 6.11 -14.49 32.67
CA VAL A 19 5.43 -13.51 31.83
C VAL A 19 5.38 -14.13 30.44
N GLN A 20 4.35 -14.90 30.19
CA GLN A 20 4.04 -15.35 28.85
C GLN A 20 3.78 -14.06 28.05
N ALA A 21 4.68 -13.73 27.11
CA ALA A 21 4.54 -12.54 26.31
C ALA A 21 3.16 -12.58 25.64
N GLN A 22 2.37 -11.55 25.89
CA GLN A 22 1.03 -11.46 25.30
C GLN A 22 1.18 -11.46 23.77
N LYS A 23 0.40 -12.29 23.10
CA LYS A 23 0.36 -12.33 21.63
C LYS A 23 -0.03 -10.95 21.10
N PRO A 24 0.61 -10.45 20.03
CA PRO A 24 0.22 -9.19 19.42
C PRO A 24 -1.22 -9.27 18.90
N ARG A 25 -1.96 -8.18 19.09
CA ARG A 25 -3.35 -8.04 18.64
C ARG A 25 -3.37 -7.56 17.19
N ILE A 26 -3.81 -8.41 16.27
CA ILE A 26 -3.86 -8.11 14.85
C ILE A 26 -5.32 -8.02 14.39
N ARG A 27 -5.67 -6.91 13.74
CA ARG A 27 -6.96 -6.72 13.08
C ARG A 27 -6.85 -7.03 11.60
N ILE A 28 -7.70 -7.92 11.09
CA ILE A 28 -7.81 -8.18 9.65
C ILE A 28 -8.97 -7.36 9.10
N LEU A 29 -8.70 -6.44 8.19
CA LEU A 29 -9.67 -5.62 7.48
C LEU A 29 -9.92 -6.21 6.10
N ALA A 30 -11.14 -6.64 5.80
CA ALA A 30 -11.46 -7.25 4.51
C ALA A 30 -12.12 -6.26 3.57
N THR A 31 -11.56 -6.15 2.34
CA THR A 31 -12.14 -5.34 1.26
C THR A 31 -12.72 -6.17 0.11
N GLY A 32 -12.46 -7.48 0.08
CA GLY A 32 -12.89 -8.39 -0.99
C GLY A 32 -11.71 -8.94 -1.78
N GLY A 33 -11.82 -8.91 -3.11
CA GLY A 33 -10.78 -9.38 -4.03
C GLY A 33 -10.75 -10.90 -4.23
N THR A 34 -9.77 -11.38 -5.00
CA THR A 34 -9.58 -12.79 -5.39
C THR A 34 -9.33 -13.72 -4.22
N ILE A 35 -8.67 -13.26 -3.18
CA ILE A 35 -8.40 -14.05 -1.96
C ILE A 35 -9.70 -14.51 -1.29
N ALA A 36 -10.78 -13.73 -1.46
CA ALA A 36 -12.14 -14.05 -1.04
C ALA A 36 -13.03 -14.52 -2.21
N GLY A 37 -12.42 -14.83 -3.35
CA GLY A 37 -13.12 -15.23 -4.57
C GLY A 37 -13.49 -16.71 -4.58
N VAL A 38 -14.65 -17.01 -5.15
CA VAL A 38 -15.15 -18.38 -5.32
C VAL A 38 -15.35 -18.69 -6.78
N SER A 39 -14.73 -19.77 -7.27
CA SER A 39 -14.96 -20.34 -8.60
C SER A 39 -15.90 -21.53 -8.52
N LYS A 40 -16.62 -21.78 -9.61
CA LYS A 40 -17.48 -22.97 -9.75
C LYS A 40 -16.67 -24.25 -9.95
N SER A 41 -15.44 -24.16 -10.41
CA SER A 41 -14.53 -25.28 -10.67
C SER A 41 -13.13 -24.98 -10.15
N ALA A 42 -12.44 -25.97 -9.60
CA ALA A 42 -11.09 -25.85 -9.08
C ALA A 42 -10.02 -25.63 -10.19
N THR A 43 -10.38 -25.86 -11.46
CA THR A 43 -9.49 -25.75 -12.63
C THR A 43 -9.79 -24.56 -13.53
N GLU A 44 -10.89 -23.84 -13.25
CA GLU A 44 -11.28 -22.66 -14.01
C GLU A 44 -10.79 -21.35 -13.35
N SER A 45 -10.42 -20.39 -14.18
CA SER A 45 -10.04 -19.04 -13.74
C SER A 45 -11.23 -18.08 -13.60
N ASN A 46 -12.46 -18.56 -13.87
CA ASN A 46 -13.67 -17.76 -13.78
C ASN A 46 -14.20 -17.79 -12.34
N TYR A 47 -14.27 -16.64 -11.66
CA TYR A 47 -14.67 -16.57 -10.25
C TYR A 47 -15.39 -15.24 -9.94
N THR A 48 -16.17 -15.25 -8.83
CA THR A 48 -16.73 -14.02 -8.26
C THR A 48 -15.81 -13.52 -7.13
N ALA A 49 -15.29 -12.31 -7.30
CA ALA A 49 -14.41 -11.69 -6.30
C ALA A 49 -15.17 -11.26 -5.04
N GLY A 50 -14.53 -11.38 -3.86
CA GLY A 50 -15.07 -10.86 -2.61
C GLY A 50 -16.28 -11.61 -2.04
N GLU A 51 -16.56 -12.84 -2.49
CA GLU A 51 -17.74 -13.60 -2.05
C GLU A 51 -17.62 -14.12 -0.61
N LEU A 52 -16.43 -14.60 -0.22
CA LEU A 52 -16.17 -15.06 1.14
C LEU A 52 -16.07 -13.90 2.13
N GLY A 53 -16.72 -14.05 3.27
CA GLY A 53 -16.60 -13.10 4.37
C GLY A 53 -15.31 -13.27 5.17
N ILE A 54 -14.93 -12.23 5.93
CA ILE A 54 -13.70 -12.22 6.73
C ILE A 54 -13.58 -13.39 7.70
N TYR A 55 -14.67 -13.82 8.32
CA TYR A 55 -14.65 -14.95 9.27
C TYR A 55 -14.35 -16.27 8.59
N GLN A 56 -14.82 -16.48 7.35
CA GLN A 56 -14.52 -17.68 6.57
C GLN A 56 -13.03 -17.72 6.18
N LEU A 57 -12.44 -16.58 5.83
CA LEU A 57 -11.00 -16.47 5.56
C LEU A 57 -10.16 -16.80 6.80
N ILE A 58 -10.53 -16.26 7.96
CA ILE A 58 -9.85 -16.55 9.25
C ILE A 58 -9.99 -18.05 9.61
N GLN A 59 -11.15 -18.66 9.40
CA GLN A 59 -11.38 -20.08 9.68
C GLN A 59 -10.60 -21.00 8.72
N ALA A 60 -10.38 -20.58 7.49
CA ALA A 60 -9.61 -21.34 6.50
C ALA A 60 -8.11 -21.47 6.85
N VAL A 61 -7.59 -20.59 7.73
CA VAL A 61 -6.16 -20.57 8.11
C VAL A 61 -6.03 -20.48 9.66
N PRO A 62 -6.41 -21.53 10.41
CA PRO A 62 -6.43 -21.49 11.88
C PRO A 62 -5.07 -21.21 12.50
N GLN A 63 -3.97 -21.54 11.81
CA GLN A 63 -2.58 -21.34 12.24
C GLN A 63 -2.21 -19.86 12.48
N ILE A 64 -2.95 -18.90 11.94
CA ILE A 64 -2.70 -17.48 12.20
C ILE A 64 -2.90 -17.12 13.68
N LYS A 65 -3.69 -17.91 14.42
CA LYS A 65 -3.94 -17.73 15.85
C LYS A 65 -2.80 -18.24 16.74
N ASP A 66 -1.85 -18.98 16.19
CA ASP A 66 -0.73 -19.51 16.97
C ASP A 66 0.19 -18.40 17.46
N ASN A 67 0.38 -17.35 16.64
CA ASN A 67 1.33 -16.27 16.90
C ASN A 67 0.70 -14.90 17.18
N ALA A 68 -0.63 -14.75 16.99
CA ALA A 68 -1.33 -13.48 17.20
C ALA A 68 -2.75 -13.68 17.74
N ASP A 69 -3.27 -12.67 18.44
CA ASP A 69 -4.68 -12.54 18.78
C ASP A 69 -5.41 -11.88 17.60
N ILE A 70 -6.24 -12.66 16.90
CA ILE A 70 -6.82 -12.29 15.61
C ILE A 70 -8.28 -11.91 15.76
N SER A 71 -8.62 -10.77 15.20
CA SER A 71 -10.01 -10.34 14.99
C SER A 71 -10.21 -9.83 13.56
N GLY A 72 -11.43 -9.89 13.05
CA GLY A 72 -11.79 -9.51 11.69
C GLY A 72 -12.84 -8.41 11.62
N GLU A 73 -12.76 -7.56 10.58
CA GLU A 73 -13.75 -6.55 10.27
C GLU A 73 -13.93 -6.45 8.75
N GLN A 74 -15.18 -6.48 8.30
CA GLN A 74 -15.50 -6.30 6.89
C GLN A 74 -15.70 -4.81 6.60
N ILE A 75 -14.82 -4.23 5.80
CA ILE A 75 -14.91 -2.82 5.37
C ILE A 75 -15.84 -2.72 4.15
N VAL A 76 -15.56 -3.53 3.12
CA VAL A 76 -16.34 -3.57 1.87
C VAL A 76 -16.17 -4.94 1.20
N LYS A 77 -17.05 -5.28 0.27
CA LYS A 77 -16.95 -6.49 -0.56
C LYS A 77 -16.97 -6.10 -2.03
N ILE A 78 -15.79 -5.83 -2.60
CA ILE A 78 -15.65 -5.42 -4.01
C ILE A 78 -14.49 -6.15 -4.68
N GLY A 79 -14.51 -6.23 -5.99
CA GLY A 79 -13.31 -6.43 -6.80
C GLY A 79 -12.44 -5.17 -6.74
N SER A 80 -11.12 -5.33 -6.77
CA SER A 80 -10.24 -4.16 -6.62
C SER A 80 -10.30 -3.20 -7.81
N GLN A 81 -10.78 -3.62 -8.96
CA GLN A 81 -11.07 -2.72 -10.10
C GLN A 81 -12.15 -1.65 -9.76
N ASP A 82 -12.97 -1.91 -8.73
CA ASP A 82 -14.00 -0.98 -8.25
C ASP A 82 -13.57 -0.18 -7.01
N MET A 83 -12.26 -0.25 -6.64
CA MET A 83 -11.71 0.54 -5.56
C MET A 83 -11.87 2.04 -5.84
N ASN A 84 -12.16 2.81 -4.80
CA ASN A 84 -12.44 4.22 -4.94
C ASN A 84 -12.00 5.04 -3.71
N ASP A 85 -12.03 6.36 -3.88
CA ASP A 85 -11.57 7.33 -2.88
C ASP A 85 -12.29 7.20 -1.52
N ASN A 86 -13.61 6.87 -1.53
CA ASN A 86 -14.37 6.71 -0.28
C ASN A 86 -13.89 5.49 0.53
N VAL A 87 -13.56 4.39 -0.15
CA VAL A 87 -13.00 3.20 0.50
C VAL A 87 -11.61 3.50 1.04
N TRP A 88 -10.77 4.22 0.30
CA TRP A 88 -9.45 4.64 0.77
C TRP A 88 -9.52 5.51 2.02
N LEU A 89 -10.39 6.54 2.02
CA LEU A 89 -10.60 7.41 3.18
C LEU A 89 -11.13 6.63 4.39
N THR A 90 -12.05 5.70 4.16
CA THR A 90 -12.59 4.83 5.22
C THR A 90 -11.50 3.95 5.82
N LEU A 91 -10.71 3.29 4.99
CA LEU A 91 -9.58 2.46 5.43
C LEU A 91 -8.56 3.26 6.25
N ALA A 92 -8.11 4.41 5.73
CA ALA A 92 -7.11 5.22 6.42
C ALA A 92 -7.60 5.69 7.80
N LYS A 93 -8.85 6.17 7.90
CA LYS A 93 -9.45 6.60 9.17
C LYS A 93 -9.58 5.43 10.14
N ARG A 94 -10.08 4.27 9.68
CA ARG A 94 -10.29 3.10 10.53
C ARG A 94 -8.96 2.52 11.03
N ILE A 95 -7.95 2.45 10.18
CA ILE A 95 -6.60 2.00 10.56
C ILE A 95 -6.00 2.90 11.63
N ASN A 96 -6.07 4.22 11.44
CA ASN A 96 -5.57 5.19 12.42
C ASN A 96 -6.30 5.07 13.78
N GLU A 97 -7.59 4.81 13.78
CA GLU A 97 -8.36 4.56 15.00
C GLU A 97 -7.93 3.28 15.70
N LEU A 98 -7.85 2.15 14.97
CA LEU A 98 -7.45 0.85 15.50
C LEU A 98 -6.05 0.87 16.13
N LEU A 99 -5.08 1.47 15.42
CA LEU A 99 -3.68 1.48 15.86
C LEU A 99 -3.41 2.46 17.00
N ASN A 100 -4.08 3.63 16.99
CA ASN A 100 -3.76 4.72 17.90
C ASN A 100 -4.72 4.82 19.11
N LYS A 101 -5.95 4.28 19.01
CA LYS A 101 -6.97 4.37 20.07
C LYS A 101 -7.39 3.03 20.62
N GLU A 102 -7.56 1.99 19.77
CA GLU A 102 -8.06 0.69 20.20
C GLU A 102 -6.96 -0.29 20.63
N GLY A 103 -5.68 0.09 20.48
CA GLY A 103 -4.54 -0.68 21.00
C GLY A 103 -4.20 -1.93 20.20
N TYR A 104 -4.53 -1.99 18.88
CA TYR A 104 -4.02 -3.03 18.01
C TYR A 104 -2.52 -2.83 17.74
N ASP A 105 -1.78 -3.94 17.57
CA ASP A 105 -0.34 -3.94 17.33
C ASP A 105 0.01 -3.98 15.85
N GLY A 106 -0.93 -4.42 15.01
CA GLY A 106 -0.77 -4.43 13.56
C GLY A 106 -2.11 -4.64 12.83
N ILE A 107 -2.10 -4.31 11.56
CA ILE A 107 -3.25 -4.46 10.65
C ILE A 107 -2.86 -5.33 9.46
N VAL A 108 -3.73 -6.25 9.09
CA VAL A 108 -3.69 -6.97 7.81
C VAL A 108 -4.89 -6.54 6.98
N ILE A 109 -4.71 -6.29 5.69
CA ILE A 109 -5.79 -5.88 4.79
C ILE A 109 -5.88 -6.90 3.66
N THR A 110 -6.98 -7.66 3.59
CA THR A 110 -7.22 -8.50 2.42
C THR A 110 -7.79 -7.65 1.28
N HIS A 111 -7.13 -7.70 0.13
CA HIS A 111 -7.39 -6.82 -1.00
C HIS A 111 -7.27 -7.56 -2.34
N GLY A 112 -8.01 -7.14 -3.35
CA GLY A 112 -7.81 -7.62 -4.71
C GLY A 112 -6.53 -7.06 -5.32
N THR A 113 -5.92 -7.81 -6.22
CA THR A 113 -4.56 -7.52 -6.70
C THR A 113 -4.45 -6.39 -7.71
N ASP A 114 -5.55 -6.00 -8.42
CA ASP A 114 -5.48 -5.07 -9.56
C ASP A 114 -5.08 -3.65 -9.17
N THR A 115 -5.58 -3.14 -8.03
CA THR A 115 -5.27 -1.79 -7.54
C THR A 115 -4.61 -1.80 -6.16
N MET A 116 -4.07 -2.96 -5.74
CA MET A 116 -3.43 -3.11 -4.42
C MET A 116 -2.27 -2.13 -4.22
N GLU A 117 -1.46 -1.91 -5.25
CA GLU A 117 -0.30 -1.01 -5.19
C GLU A 117 -0.70 0.45 -4.93
N GLU A 118 -1.84 0.89 -5.49
CA GLU A 118 -2.39 2.23 -5.27
C GLU A 118 -2.91 2.39 -3.84
N THR A 119 -3.69 1.41 -3.35
CA THR A 119 -4.19 1.39 -1.98
C THR A 119 -3.05 1.34 -0.97
N ALA A 120 -2.03 0.50 -1.23
CA ALA A 120 -0.86 0.41 -0.37
C ALA A 120 -0.12 1.76 -0.28
N TYR A 121 0.11 2.42 -1.41
CA TYR A 121 0.78 3.71 -1.43
C TYR A 121 -0.06 4.82 -0.78
N PHE A 122 -1.36 4.87 -1.02
CA PHE A 122 -2.26 5.80 -0.34
C PHE A 122 -2.19 5.66 1.19
N LEU A 123 -2.28 4.43 1.70
CA LEU A 123 -2.19 4.14 3.13
C LEU A 123 -0.79 4.45 3.69
N ASN A 124 0.28 4.20 2.91
CA ASN A 124 1.65 4.54 3.29
C ASN A 124 1.85 6.04 3.55
N LEU A 125 1.07 6.87 2.88
CA LEU A 125 1.10 8.33 3.03
C LEU A 125 0.13 8.86 4.08
N THR A 126 -0.91 8.09 4.49
CA THR A 126 -2.01 8.59 5.31
C THR A 126 -2.17 7.91 6.68
N VAL A 127 -1.55 6.76 6.89
CA VAL A 127 -1.50 6.12 8.21
C VAL A 127 -0.56 6.89 9.14
N LYS A 128 -1.02 7.18 10.37
CA LYS A 128 -0.28 7.95 11.38
C LYS A 128 0.18 7.05 12.54
N SER A 129 0.83 5.96 12.19
CA SER A 129 1.39 5.00 13.13
C SER A 129 2.66 4.36 12.54
N ASP A 130 3.61 3.99 13.38
CA ASP A 130 4.78 3.20 13.02
C ASP A 130 4.53 1.68 13.12
N LYS A 131 3.35 1.27 13.61
CA LYS A 131 2.93 -0.12 13.69
C LYS A 131 2.68 -0.70 12.29
N PRO A 132 2.91 -2.01 12.10
CA PRO A 132 2.80 -2.64 10.78
C PRO A 132 1.38 -2.60 10.21
N VAL A 133 1.28 -2.27 8.94
CA VAL A 133 0.10 -2.39 8.10
C VAL A 133 0.48 -3.17 6.86
N VAL A 134 -0.15 -4.32 6.64
CA VAL A 134 0.23 -5.28 5.60
C VAL A 134 -0.96 -5.59 4.69
N LEU A 135 -0.85 -5.26 3.41
CA LEU A 135 -1.84 -5.69 2.41
C LEU A 135 -1.48 -7.09 1.91
N VAL A 136 -2.51 -7.88 1.67
CA VAL A 136 -2.40 -9.25 1.15
C VAL A 136 -3.51 -9.55 0.17
N GLY A 137 -3.20 -10.36 -0.83
CA GLY A 137 -4.16 -10.83 -1.82
C GLY A 137 -3.84 -12.24 -2.29
N ALA A 138 -4.50 -12.64 -3.38
CA ALA A 138 -4.23 -13.89 -4.06
C ALA A 138 -4.41 -13.72 -5.57
N MET A 139 -3.63 -14.45 -6.35
CA MET A 139 -3.76 -14.50 -7.81
C MET A 139 -4.71 -15.61 -8.25
N ARG A 140 -5.01 -16.56 -7.37
CA ARG A 140 -5.94 -17.67 -7.60
C ARG A 140 -7.11 -17.59 -6.62
N PRO A 141 -8.35 -17.90 -7.05
CA PRO A 141 -9.51 -17.91 -6.16
C PRO A 141 -9.34 -18.95 -5.04
N ALA A 142 -10.03 -18.74 -3.91
CA ALA A 142 -9.91 -19.60 -2.74
C ALA A 142 -10.26 -21.08 -3.02
N THR A 143 -11.08 -21.35 -4.04
CA THR A 143 -11.48 -22.69 -4.46
C THR A 143 -10.56 -23.33 -5.50
N ALA A 144 -9.53 -22.64 -5.98
CA ALA A 144 -8.59 -23.20 -6.95
C ALA A 144 -7.74 -24.33 -6.35
N MET A 145 -7.36 -25.31 -7.17
CA MET A 145 -6.55 -26.47 -6.75
C MET A 145 -5.22 -26.06 -6.08
N SER A 146 -4.60 -24.98 -6.54
CA SER A 146 -3.36 -24.44 -5.97
C SER A 146 -3.57 -23.01 -5.50
N ALA A 147 -4.62 -22.76 -4.69
CA ALA A 147 -4.91 -21.44 -4.14
C ALA A 147 -3.72 -20.92 -3.32
N ASP A 148 -3.24 -19.72 -3.65
CA ASP A 148 -2.12 -19.06 -2.98
C ASP A 148 -2.57 -18.22 -1.76
N GLY A 149 -3.87 -17.91 -1.67
CA GLY A 149 -4.45 -17.06 -0.63
C GLY A 149 -4.19 -17.51 0.81
N PRO A 150 -4.37 -18.79 1.17
CA PRO A 150 -4.15 -19.26 2.54
C PRO A 150 -2.74 -19.01 3.06
N LEU A 151 -1.70 -19.35 2.29
CA LEU A 151 -0.32 -19.11 2.68
C LEU A 151 0.02 -17.62 2.69
N ASN A 152 -0.47 -16.85 1.71
CA ASN A 152 -0.28 -15.40 1.68
C ASN A 152 -0.89 -14.74 2.93
N LEU A 153 -2.10 -15.14 3.35
CA LEU A 153 -2.74 -14.61 4.56
C LEU A 153 -1.95 -14.98 5.83
N TYR A 154 -1.51 -16.24 5.93
CA TYR A 154 -0.65 -16.68 7.03
C TYR A 154 0.60 -15.81 7.12
N ASN A 155 1.31 -15.65 6.01
CA ASN A 155 2.53 -14.87 5.92
C ASN A 155 2.30 -13.38 6.28
N ALA A 156 1.22 -12.78 5.79
CA ALA A 156 0.88 -11.39 6.11
C ALA A 156 0.63 -11.17 7.61
N VAL A 157 0.02 -12.15 8.28
CA VAL A 157 -0.16 -12.11 9.74
C VAL A 157 1.19 -12.26 10.45
N GLN A 158 2.10 -13.13 9.98
CA GLN A 158 3.46 -13.22 10.54
C GLN A 158 4.21 -11.89 10.42
N VAL A 159 4.14 -11.23 9.25
CA VAL A 159 4.74 -9.90 9.04
C VAL A 159 4.11 -8.87 9.98
N ALA A 160 2.79 -8.84 10.11
CA ALA A 160 2.10 -7.88 10.98
C ALA A 160 2.39 -8.11 12.48
N ALA A 161 2.69 -9.35 12.87
CA ALA A 161 3.00 -9.72 14.24
C ALA A 161 4.50 -9.58 14.61
N ASP A 162 5.39 -9.46 13.61
CA ASP A 162 6.83 -9.35 13.84
C ASP A 162 7.21 -7.95 14.31
N LYS A 163 7.92 -7.87 15.44
CA LYS A 163 8.39 -6.60 16.01
C LYS A 163 9.32 -5.80 15.08
N ASN A 164 10.05 -6.49 14.20
CA ASN A 164 10.95 -5.85 13.23
C ASN A 164 10.20 -5.24 12.04
N SER A 165 8.89 -5.46 11.92
CA SER A 165 8.03 -4.82 10.92
C SER A 165 7.70 -3.37 11.27
N LYS A 166 7.89 -2.98 12.53
CA LYS A 166 7.65 -1.63 13.00
C LYS A 166 8.56 -0.62 12.28
N GLY A 167 7.98 0.51 11.85
CA GLY A 167 8.73 1.59 11.18
C GLY A 167 9.09 1.31 9.72
N ARG A 168 8.52 0.25 9.09
CA ARG A 168 8.78 -0.07 7.67
C ARG A 168 7.70 0.44 6.71
N GLY A 169 6.81 1.30 7.20
CA GLY A 169 5.69 1.80 6.39
C GLY A 169 4.61 0.75 6.17
N VAL A 170 3.78 0.99 5.17
CA VAL A 170 2.81 0.02 4.69
C VAL A 170 3.50 -0.96 3.76
N MET A 171 3.22 -2.23 3.94
CA MET A 171 3.86 -3.33 3.21
C MET A 171 2.83 -4.12 2.40
N VAL A 172 3.28 -4.80 1.36
CA VAL A 172 2.50 -5.80 0.63
C VAL A 172 3.18 -7.15 0.79
N CYS A 173 2.40 -8.18 1.14
CA CYS A 173 2.92 -9.53 1.37
C CYS A 173 2.22 -10.53 0.45
N LEU A 174 2.93 -11.05 -0.54
CA LEU A 174 2.47 -12.12 -1.45
C LEU A 174 3.66 -12.98 -1.87
N ASN A 175 3.40 -14.27 -2.09
CA ASN A 175 4.37 -15.23 -2.63
C ASN A 175 5.71 -15.17 -1.88
N ASP A 176 5.64 -15.24 -0.55
CA ASP A 176 6.76 -15.20 0.40
C ASP A 176 7.62 -13.91 0.38
N ALA A 177 7.24 -12.90 -0.41
CA ALA A 177 7.92 -11.61 -0.46
C ALA A 177 7.23 -10.55 0.42
N VAL A 178 8.03 -9.70 1.07
CA VAL A 178 7.59 -8.48 1.75
C VAL A 178 8.06 -7.29 0.93
N LEU A 179 7.11 -6.52 0.42
CA LEU A 179 7.33 -5.47 -0.58
C LEU A 179 6.95 -4.10 -0.01
N SER A 180 7.64 -3.05 -0.48
CA SER A 180 7.36 -1.70 -0.03
C SER A 180 6.16 -1.09 -0.76
N ALA A 181 5.26 -0.42 -0.06
CA ALA A 181 4.12 0.26 -0.70
C ALA A 181 4.54 1.28 -1.77
N LYS A 182 5.73 1.87 -1.65
CA LYS A 182 6.23 2.85 -2.61
C LYS A 182 6.60 2.20 -3.95
N ASP A 183 7.30 1.05 -3.92
CA ASP A 183 7.89 0.47 -5.14
C ASP A 183 7.07 -0.69 -5.72
N VAL A 184 6.29 -1.39 -4.86
CA VAL A 184 5.54 -2.56 -5.28
C VAL A 184 4.69 -2.31 -6.52
N THR A 185 4.79 -3.19 -7.51
CA THR A 185 4.04 -3.11 -8.77
C THR A 185 3.58 -4.50 -9.22
N LYS A 186 2.33 -4.58 -9.73
CA LYS A 186 1.81 -5.79 -10.35
C LYS A 186 2.41 -5.93 -11.75
N THR A 187 3.42 -6.78 -11.90
CA THR A 187 4.21 -6.92 -13.14
C THR A 187 3.68 -8.01 -14.08
N ASN A 188 2.76 -8.85 -13.63
CA ASN A 188 2.19 -9.96 -14.41
C ASN A 188 0.68 -10.04 -14.18
N THR A 189 -0.08 -10.36 -15.21
CA THR A 189 -1.55 -10.41 -15.16
C THR A 189 -2.10 -11.63 -14.44
N THR A 190 -1.41 -12.76 -14.43
CA THR A 190 -1.92 -14.07 -13.95
C THR A 190 -0.98 -14.84 -13.06
N GLY A 191 0.34 -14.64 -13.16
CA GLY A 191 1.34 -15.39 -12.39
C GLY A 191 1.28 -15.08 -10.89
N VAL A 192 1.50 -16.06 -10.02
CA VAL A 192 1.51 -15.86 -8.56
C VAL A 192 2.67 -14.96 -8.11
N GLN A 193 3.80 -15.00 -8.82
CA GLN A 193 4.96 -14.13 -8.59
C GLN A 193 4.80 -12.79 -9.33
N THR A 194 3.66 -12.14 -9.16
CA THR A 194 3.32 -10.95 -9.94
C THR A 194 3.80 -9.64 -9.31
N PHE A 195 3.86 -9.58 -7.98
CA PHE A 195 4.27 -8.34 -7.30
C PHE A 195 5.78 -8.30 -7.13
N GLN A 196 6.36 -7.18 -7.55
CA GLN A 196 7.80 -6.92 -7.50
C GLN A 196 8.03 -5.50 -6.97
N ASP A 197 9.19 -5.28 -6.35
CA ASP A 197 9.77 -3.96 -6.08
C ASP A 197 10.88 -3.71 -7.12
N PRO A 198 10.54 -3.19 -8.31
CA PRO A 198 11.42 -3.25 -9.48
C PRO A 198 12.60 -2.26 -9.43
N ASN A 199 12.53 -1.20 -8.61
CA ASN A 199 13.58 -0.17 -8.53
C ASN A 199 14.47 -0.34 -7.30
N TYR A 200 13.92 -0.80 -6.15
CA TYR A 200 14.64 -0.83 -4.88
C TYR A 200 14.82 -2.23 -4.28
N GLY A 201 14.15 -3.23 -4.85
CA GLY A 201 14.14 -4.59 -4.33
C GLY A 201 13.27 -4.75 -3.09
N THR A 202 13.02 -6.01 -2.71
CA THR A 202 12.12 -6.38 -1.61
C THR A 202 12.61 -5.89 -0.26
N LEU A 203 11.69 -5.55 0.65
CA LEU A 203 12.02 -5.26 2.05
C LEU A 203 12.49 -6.51 2.78
N GLY A 204 11.99 -7.67 2.40
CA GLY A 204 12.32 -8.94 3.02
C GLY A 204 11.56 -10.11 2.40
N TYR A 205 11.68 -11.25 3.05
CA TYR A 205 11.01 -12.48 2.63
C TYR A 205 10.62 -13.33 3.85
N LEU A 206 9.73 -14.30 3.62
CA LEU A 206 9.36 -15.28 4.62
C LEU A 206 9.89 -16.67 4.25
N HIS A 207 10.33 -17.40 5.26
CA HIS A 207 10.67 -18.80 5.14
C HIS A 207 10.29 -19.54 6.43
N ASN A 208 9.53 -20.62 6.29
CA ASN A 208 9.04 -21.41 7.42
C ASN A 208 8.33 -20.56 8.50
N GLY A 209 7.48 -19.61 8.08
CA GLY A 209 6.75 -18.70 8.97
C GLY A 209 7.60 -17.65 9.70
N LYS A 210 8.88 -17.51 9.36
CA LYS A 210 9.78 -16.48 9.89
C LYS A 210 10.01 -15.38 8.87
N VAL A 211 10.01 -14.14 9.34
CA VAL A 211 10.26 -12.95 8.53
C VAL A 211 11.73 -12.60 8.57
N PHE A 212 12.32 -12.35 7.40
CA PHE A 212 13.70 -11.90 7.24
C PHE A 212 13.71 -10.58 6.48
N PHE A 213 14.08 -9.50 7.15
CA PHE A 213 14.20 -8.18 6.54
C PHE A 213 15.64 -7.91 6.12
N ASN A 214 15.82 -7.36 4.92
CA ASN A 214 17.11 -6.98 4.33
C ASN A 214 17.18 -5.51 3.91
N ASN A 215 16.01 -4.82 3.78
CA ASN A 215 15.96 -3.42 3.38
C ASN A 215 15.07 -2.59 4.33
N ILE A 216 15.31 -1.28 4.36
CA ILE A 216 14.51 -0.28 5.08
C ILE A 216 14.08 0.79 4.07
N PRO A 217 12.80 1.22 4.04
CA PRO A 217 12.37 2.33 3.19
C PRO A 217 13.07 3.64 3.62
N GLU A 218 13.70 4.35 2.66
CA GLU A 218 14.36 5.64 2.93
C GLU A 218 13.40 6.83 2.89
N LYS A 219 12.35 6.75 2.07
CA LYS A 219 11.43 7.86 1.82
C LYS A 219 10.45 8.03 2.98
N LYS A 220 9.96 9.26 3.15
CA LYS A 220 8.98 9.58 4.19
C LYS A 220 7.71 8.77 4.02
N HIS A 221 7.18 8.24 5.12
CA HIS A 221 5.95 7.47 5.14
C HIS A 221 5.29 7.54 6.52
N THR A 222 4.07 7.08 6.64
CA THR A 222 3.28 6.89 7.86
C THR A 222 3.40 8.07 8.84
N ILE A 223 4.02 7.91 10.00
CA ILE A 223 4.16 8.98 11.02
C ILE A 223 4.99 10.17 10.53
N HIS A 224 5.85 9.97 9.53
CA HIS A 224 6.69 11.02 8.95
C HIS A 224 6.02 11.72 7.75
N SER A 225 4.85 11.25 7.33
CA SER A 225 4.06 11.89 6.27
C SER A 225 3.29 13.09 6.80
N VAL A 226 3.22 14.16 5.99
CA VAL A 226 2.44 15.36 6.33
C VAL A 226 0.95 15.21 6.02
N PHE A 227 0.56 14.22 5.21
CA PHE A 227 -0.81 14.09 4.72
C PHE A 227 -1.73 13.53 5.80
N ASP A 228 -2.70 14.33 6.24
CA ASP A 228 -3.77 13.93 7.18
C ASP A 228 -5.12 13.95 6.46
N VAL A 229 -5.77 12.80 6.39
CA VAL A 229 -7.08 12.62 5.74
C VAL A 229 -8.24 12.52 6.74
N THR A 230 -7.98 12.69 8.04
CA THR A 230 -8.96 12.48 9.10
C THR A 230 -10.22 13.31 8.89
N ARG A 231 -10.09 14.56 8.43
CA ARG A 231 -11.19 15.51 8.20
C ARG A 231 -11.69 15.56 6.77
N LEU A 232 -11.05 14.83 5.84
CA LEU A 232 -11.44 14.85 4.44
C LEU A 232 -12.68 13.98 4.21
N SER A 233 -13.62 14.48 3.44
CA SER A 233 -14.78 13.73 2.92
C SER A 233 -14.60 13.33 1.45
N GLN A 234 -13.71 13.98 0.73
CA GLN A 234 -13.39 13.74 -0.68
C GLN A 234 -11.95 14.10 -0.97
N LEU A 235 -11.40 13.54 -2.04
CA LEU A 235 -10.07 13.84 -2.54
C LEU A 235 -10.15 14.73 -3.78
N PRO A 236 -9.10 15.52 -4.10
CA PRO A 236 -9.00 16.27 -5.34
C PRO A 236 -9.09 15.34 -6.57
N LYS A 237 -9.71 15.83 -7.63
CA LYS A 237 -9.88 15.06 -8.88
C LYS A 237 -8.59 15.07 -9.70
N VAL A 238 -7.95 13.92 -9.83
CA VAL A 238 -6.74 13.73 -10.64
C VAL A 238 -6.94 12.62 -11.65
N GLY A 239 -6.69 12.90 -12.93
CA GLY A 239 -6.79 11.95 -14.04
C GLY A 239 -5.43 11.50 -14.55
N ILE A 240 -5.39 10.38 -15.30
CA ILE A 240 -4.19 9.89 -15.98
C ILE A 240 -4.43 9.94 -17.48
N VAL A 241 -3.49 10.56 -18.23
CA VAL A 241 -3.48 10.57 -19.70
C VAL A 241 -2.36 9.68 -20.20
N TYR A 242 -2.70 8.68 -21.01
CA TYR A 242 -1.75 7.73 -21.56
C TYR A 242 -1.16 8.23 -22.87
N ASN A 243 0.17 8.26 -23.01
CA ASN A 243 0.88 8.63 -24.24
C ASN A 243 1.31 7.41 -25.05
N TYR A 244 1.18 7.53 -26.36
CA TYR A 244 1.55 6.51 -27.36
C TYR A 244 1.79 7.21 -28.71
N SER A 245 2.28 6.48 -29.71
CA SER A 245 2.46 7.03 -31.07
C SER A 245 1.13 7.54 -31.62
N ASN A 246 1.08 8.78 -32.04
CA ASN A 246 -0.14 9.47 -32.50
C ASN A 246 -1.24 9.52 -31.43
N ALA A 247 -0.86 9.85 -30.20
CA ALA A 247 -1.77 9.87 -29.06
C ALA A 247 -2.87 10.93 -29.21
N SER A 248 -4.11 10.54 -28.91
CA SER A 248 -5.24 11.48 -28.92
C SER A 248 -5.17 12.44 -27.74
N ALA A 249 -5.41 13.71 -28.00
CA ALA A 249 -5.52 14.74 -26.97
C ALA A 249 -6.91 14.81 -26.30
N LEU A 250 -7.89 14.04 -26.77
CA LEU A 250 -9.27 14.05 -26.25
C LEU A 250 -9.38 13.79 -24.75
N PRO A 251 -8.68 12.79 -24.15
CA PRO A 251 -8.74 12.59 -22.71
C PRO A 251 -8.26 13.82 -21.92
N MET A 252 -7.21 14.48 -22.39
CA MET A 252 -6.70 15.72 -21.78
C MET A 252 -7.74 16.83 -21.83
N GLN A 253 -8.37 17.04 -22.97
CA GLN A 253 -9.44 18.03 -23.14
C GLN A 253 -10.63 17.73 -22.21
N ALA A 254 -11.04 16.46 -22.11
CA ALA A 254 -12.14 16.05 -21.24
C ALA A 254 -11.85 16.36 -19.76
N PHE A 255 -10.65 16.07 -19.25
CA PHE A 255 -10.26 16.41 -17.90
C PHE A 255 -10.26 17.92 -17.64
N MET A 256 -9.74 18.70 -18.60
CA MET A 256 -9.76 20.16 -18.50
C MET A 256 -11.19 20.71 -18.45
N GLN A 257 -12.09 20.24 -19.33
CA GLN A 257 -13.50 20.64 -19.36
C GLN A 257 -14.24 20.24 -18.07
N ALA A 258 -13.94 19.05 -17.52
CA ALA A 258 -14.51 18.56 -16.27
C ALA A 258 -13.86 19.21 -15.01
N LYS A 259 -12.94 20.17 -15.19
CA LYS A 259 -12.26 20.93 -14.14
C LYS A 259 -11.60 19.99 -13.11
N PHE A 260 -10.79 19.08 -13.59
CA PHE A 260 -9.93 18.29 -12.73
C PHE A 260 -8.90 19.19 -12.03
N ASP A 261 -8.49 18.84 -10.83
CA ASP A 261 -7.51 19.60 -10.05
C ASP A 261 -6.07 19.30 -10.51
N GLY A 262 -5.84 18.09 -11.04
CA GLY A 262 -4.55 17.65 -11.54
C GLY A 262 -4.65 16.58 -12.63
N ILE A 263 -3.58 16.47 -13.41
CA ILE A 263 -3.44 15.47 -14.47
C ILE A 263 -2.03 14.87 -14.41
N VAL A 264 -1.95 13.55 -14.44
CA VAL A 264 -0.70 12.80 -14.55
C VAL A 264 -0.59 12.26 -15.98
N SER A 265 0.56 12.46 -16.60
CA SER A 265 0.85 11.85 -17.91
C SER A 265 1.59 10.53 -17.72
N ALA A 266 1.05 9.44 -18.25
CA ALA A 266 1.80 8.20 -18.48
C ALA A 266 2.58 8.37 -19.80
N GLY A 267 3.69 9.09 -19.73
CA GLY A 267 4.53 9.47 -20.86
C GLY A 267 5.31 8.30 -21.48
N VAL A 268 5.97 8.54 -22.57
CA VAL A 268 6.90 7.59 -23.19
C VAL A 268 8.35 7.91 -22.76
N GLY A 269 9.22 6.90 -22.74
CA GLY A 269 10.63 7.09 -22.32
C GLY A 269 10.71 7.79 -20.96
N ASN A 270 11.48 8.88 -20.86
CA ASN A 270 11.64 9.69 -19.66
C ASN A 270 10.47 10.67 -19.41
N GLY A 271 9.22 10.18 -19.54
CA GLY A 271 8.02 10.98 -19.32
C GLY A 271 7.70 11.96 -20.45
N ASN A 272 8.15 11.69 -21.68
CA ASN A 272 7.89 12.53 -22.85
C ASN A 272 6.44 12.45 -23.28
N LEU A 273 5.96 13.54 -23.87
CA LEU A 273 4.58 13.71 -24.29
C LEU A 273 4.46 13.83 -25.80
N TYR A 274 3.37 13.29 -26.34
CA TYR A 274 2.98 13.60 -27.71
C TYR A 274 2.66 15.09 -27.83
N LYS A 275 3.04 15.71 -28.96
CA LYS A 275 2.99 17.16 -29.18
C LYS A 275 1.65 17.80 -28.77
N ASP A 276 0.53 17.23 -29.23
CA ASP A 276 -0.79 17.83 -28.97
C ASP A 276 -1.18 17.72 -27.49
N ILE A 277 -0.71 16.69 -26.78
CA ILE A 277 -0.88 16.54 -25.33
C ILE A 277 0.00 17.55 -24.61
N PHE A 278 1.24 17.78 -25.07
CA PHE A 278 2.14 18.76 -24.48
C PHE A 278 1.56 20.18 -24.53
N ASP A 279 1.04 20.61 -25.69
CA ASP A 279 0.44 21.93 -25.85
C ASP A 279 -0.76 22.14 -24.90
N LEU A 280 -1.55 21.09 -24.67
CA LEU A 280 -2.67 21.11 -23.73
C LEU A 280 -2.17 21.07 -22.26
N ALA A 281 -1.08 20.36 -21.96
CA ALA A 281 -0.50 20.34 -20.61
C ALA A 281 -0.05 21.74 -20.17
N VAL A 282 0.59 22.50 -21.07
CA VAL A 282 0.96 23.91 -20.83
C VAL A 282 -0.29 24.75 -20.57
N LYS A 283 -1.35 24.58 -21.36
CA LYS A 283 -2.61 25.30 -21.14
C LYS A 283 -3.27 24.93 -19.81
N ALA A 284 -3.30 23.64 -19.45
CA ALA A 284 -3.85 23.16 -18.19
C ALA A 284 -3.10 23.75 -16.99
N GLN A 285 -1.78 23.74 -17.01
CA GLN A 285 -0.96 24.32 -15.96
C GLN A 285 -1.23 25.83 -15.81
N ASN A 286 -1.32 26.56 -16.90
CA ASN A 286 -1.68 28.01 -16.91
C ASN A 286 -3.11 28.28 -16.37
N GLN A 287 -4.00 27.28 -16.42
CA GLN A 287 -5.34 27.33 -15.83
C GLN A 287 -5.39 26.87 -14.37
N GLY A 288 -4.26 26.54 -13.76
CA GLY A 288 -4.15 26.07 -12.37
C GLY A 288 -4.43 24.58 -12.16
N ILE A 289 -4.54 23.80 -13.24
CA ILE A 289 -4.60 22.33 -13.19
C ILE A 289 -3.15 21.82 -13.11
N GLN A 290 -2.77 21.21 -12.00
CA GLN A 290 -1.40 20.75 -11.79
C GLN A 290 -1.06 19.58 -12.71
N PHE A 291 0.09 19.66 -13.37
CA PHE A 291 0.52 18.64 -14.33
C PHE A 291 1.79 17.92 -13.86
N VAL A 292 1.69 16.57 -13.84
CA VAL A 292 2.81 15.70 -13.46
C VAL A 292 3.20 14.82 -14.66
N ARG A 293 4.47 14.87 -15.02
CA ARG A 293 5.09 13.92 -15.96
C ARG A 293 5.48 12.66 -15.20
N SER A 294 4.95 11.52 -15.64
CA SER A 294 5.36 10.18 -15.24
C SER A 294 5.59 9.34 -16.50
N SER A 295 5.99 8.10 -16.35
CA SER A 295 6.28 7.24 -17.50
C SER A 295 5.45 5.95 -17.47
N ARG A 296 5.06 5.46 -18.65
CA ARG A 296 4.52 4.10 -18.83
C ARG A 296 5.61 3.03 -18.80
N VAL A 297 6.88 3.43 -18.80
CA VAL A 297 8.01 2.51 -18.63
C VAL A 297 8.02 2.04 -17.17
N PRO A 298 8.07 0.72 -16.92
CA PRO A 298 7.81 0.18 -15.58
C PRO A 298 8.91 0.44 -14.55
N THR A 299 10.11 0.83 -14.98
CA THR A 299 11.29 1.04 -14.12
C THR A 299 12.06 2.30 -14.50
N GLY A 300 12.84 2.82 -13.57
CA GLY A 300 13.62 4.04 -13.76
C GLY A 300 12.85 5.30 -13.37
N ALA A 301 13.56 6.39 -13.22
CA ALA A 301 13.00 7.68 -12.83
C ALA A 301 12.56 8.51 -14.03
N THR A 302 11.44 9.22 -13.90
CA THR A 302 11.13 10.38 -14.72
C THR A 302 11.85 11.58 -14.09
N THR A 303 12.91 12.05 -14.75
CA THR A 303 13.81 13.08 -14.22
C THR A 303 13.37 14.49 -14.59
N LEU A 304 13.71 15.45 -13.73
CA LEU A 304 13.49 16.88 -13.99
C LEU A 304 14.45 17.40 -15.06
N ASP A 305 13.96 18.38 -15.84
CA ASP A 305 14.75 19.23 -16.75
C ASP A 305 15.67 18.44 -17.70
N ALA A 306 15.22 17.26 -18.16
CA ALA A 306 15.95 16.46 -19.14
C ALA A 306 15.60 16.89 -20.59
N GLU A 307 14.60 16.24 -21.18
CA GLU A 307 14.13 16.60 -22.54
C GLU A 307 13.01 17.66 -22.49
N VAL A 308 12.35 17.83 -21.34
CA VAL A 308 11.35 18.86 -21.08
C VAL A 308 11.89 19.82 -20.02
N ASP A 309 11.83 21.12 -20.31
CA ASP A 309 12.14 22.19 -19.37
C ASP A 309 10.99 22.35 -18.36
N ASP A 310 11.01 21.53 -17.30
CA ASP A 310 9.96 21.48 -16.31
C ASP A 310 9.85 22.80 -15.52
N ALA A 311 10.98 23.45 -15.26
CA ALA A 311 11.00 24.73 -14.57
C ALA A 311 10.29 25.83 -15.38
N LYS A 312 10.45 25.86 -16.70
CA LYS A 312 9.78 26.81 -17.59
C LYS A 312 8.28 26.61 -17.65
N TYR A 313 7.82 25.35 -17.70
CA TYR A 313 6.42 25.03 -17.85
C TYR A 313 5.71 24.76 -16.52
N HIS A 314 6.42 24.82 -15.40
CA HIS A 314 5.94 24.52 -14.05
C HIS A 314 5.38 23.10 -13.92
N PHE A 315 5.96 22.15 -14.65
CA PHE A 315 5.61 20.73 -14.55
C PHE A 315 6.31 20.08 -13.37
N VAL A 316 5.73 19.02 -12.90
CA VAL A 316 6.29 18.15 -11.84
C VAL A 316 6.74 16.84 -12.47
N ALA A 317 7.92 16.34 -12.10
CA ALA A 317 8.40 15.03 -12.50
C ALA A 317 8.17 14.01 -11.39
N SER A 318 7.62 12.84 -11.77
CA SER A 318 7.16 11.82 -10.80
C SER A 318 8.29 11.03 -10.14
N GLN A 319 9.53 11.23 -10.52
CA GLN A 319 10.67 10.44 -10.08
C GLN A 319 10.42 8.94 -10.37
N PHE A 320 10.54 8.07 -9.38
CA PHE A 320 10.33 6.63 -9.49
C PHE A 320 8.85 6.19 -9.36
N LEU A 321 7.91 7.13 -9.22
CA LEU A 321 6.50 6.76 -9.12
C LEU A 321 5.91 6.52 -10.52
N ASN A 322 5.32 5.33 -10.70
CA ASN A 322 4.51 5.04 -11.86
C ASN A 322 3.25 5.94 -11.91
N PRO A 323 2.55 6.04 -13.04
CA PRO A 323 1.45 7.00 -13.19
C PRO A 323 0.35 6.88 -12.14
N GLN A 324 -0.04 5.68 -11.74
CA GLN A 324 -1.09 5.45 -10.76
C GLN A 324 -0.68 5.89 -9.35
N LYS A 325 0.55 5.67 -8.92
CA LYS A 325 1.07 6.16 -7.63
C LYS A 325 1.35 7.66 -7.67
N ALA A 326 1.85 8.17 -8.80
CA ALA A 326 2.00 9.62 -9.00
C ALA A 326 0.63 10.34 -8.88
N ARG A 327 -0.47 9.71 -9.39
CA ARG A 327 -1.83 10.17 -9.19
C ARG A 327 -2.19 10.23 -7.70
N VAL A 328 -1.91 9.19 -6.95
CA VAL A 328 -2.18 9.13 -5.50
C VAL A 328 -1.45 10.26 -4.76
N LEU A 329 -0.16 10.45 -5.03
CA LEU A 329 0.61 11.51 -4.38
C LEU A 329 0.12 12.89 -4.77
N LEU A 330 -0.21 13.14 -6.06
CA LEU A 330 -0.75 14.41 -6.51
C LEU A 330 -2.09 14.74 -5.85
N MET A 331 -3.00 13.75 -5.72
CA MET A 331 -4.27 13.95 -5.00
C MET A 331 -4.03 14.42 -3.56
N LEU A 332 -3.09 13.81 -2.84
CA LEU A 332 -2.76 14.19 -1.47
C LEU A 332 -2.03 15.54 -1.41
N ALA A 333 -1.08 15.80 -2.31
CA ALA A 333 -0.36 17.07 -2.40
C ALA A 333 -1.33 18.25 -2.62
N LEU A 334 -2.34 18.08 -3.47
CA LEU A 334 -3.36 19.08 -3.76
C LEU A 334 -4.29 19.38 -2.57
N THR A 335 -4.31 18.55 -1.53
CA THR A 335 -4.96 18.90 -0.26
C THR A 335 -4.16 19.90 0.56
N GLN A 336 -2.88 20.09 0.25
CA GLN A 336 -1.95 20.96 0.99
C GLN A 336 -1.61 22.23 0.23
N THR A 337 -1.41 22.14 -1.10
CA THR A 337 -0.91 23.27 -1.90
C THR A 337 -1.26 23.13 -3.38
N LYS A 338 -1.25 24.26 -4.10
CA LYS A 338 -1.25 24.33 -5.57
C LYS A 338 0.07 24.92 -6.12
N ASP A 339 1.06 25.13 -5.28
CA ASP A 339 2.40 25.57 -5.71
C ASP A 339 3.15 24.35 -6.27
N TRP A 340 3.47 24.38 -7.56
CA TRP A 340 4.13 23.28 -8.25
C TRP A 340 5.51 22.95 -7.65
N LYS A 341 6.26 23.94 -7.11
CA LYS A 341 7.55 23.71 -6.46
C LYS A 341 7.39 22.87 -5.19
N LYS A 342 6.40 23.21 -4.36
CA LYS A 342 6.08 22.43 -3.16
C LYS A 342 5.56 21.05 -3.51
N ILE A 343 4.78 20.92 -4.61
CA ILE A 343 4.35 19.62 -5.10
C ILE A 343 5.58 18.80 -5.53
N GLN A 344 6.54 19.40 -6.26
CA GLN A 344 7.79 18.72 -6.63
C GLN A 344 8.59 18.28 -5.40
N GLU A 345 8.65 19.11 -4.35
CA GLU A 345 9.28 18.71 -3.08
C GLU A 345 8.64 17.44 -2.50
N PHE A 346 7.30 17.32 -2.52
CA PHE A 346 6.63 16.09 -2.11
C PHE A 346 7.04 14.89 -2.98
N PHE A 347 7.14 15.05 -4.30
CA PHE A 347 7.60 13.97 -5.17
C PHE A 347 9.08 13.57 -4.93
N ASN A 348 9.89 14.49 -4.41
CA ASN A 348 11.26 14.19 -4.02
C ASN A 348 11.35 13.48 -2.65
N GLU A 349 10.41 13.75 -1.74
CA GLU A 349 10.43 13.27 -0.35
C GLU A 349 9.74 11.92 -0.15
N TYR A 350 8.69 11.64 -0.93
CA TYR A 350 7.80 10.48 -0.79
C TYR A 350 7.98 9.41 -1.92
#